data_5b2e2eb92a89bb68bd5bddc84607f530
#
_entry.id   5b2e2eb92a89bb68bd5bddc84607f530
#
_cell.length_a   1.000
_cell.length_b   1.000
_cell.length_c   1.000
_cell.angle_alpha   90.00
_cell.angle_beta   90.00
_cell.angle_gamma   90.00
#
_symmetry.space_group_name_H-M   'P 1'
#
loop_
_entity.id
_entity.type
_entity.pdbx_description
1 polymer ?
#
loop_
_entity_poly.entity_id
_entity_poly.type
_entity_poly.pdbx_seq_one_letter_code
_entity_poly.pdbx_strand_id
1 'polypeptide(L)'
;IIAMGLMGLSNPSSDSLSNKYVESKHRGRFNSIYFISKILGIVLASVLVAWGIISNNKVVLLSIITIFYILQYIVILQIDYKPEKKTNTFKSSIKYLLHSKSKYKIIYALRANHIIERLFVPLYLYIALKDFKAFSVVVVISLLFQIITVTLIGKYTDKNIKKANTLVSLIRLIITSIYLFAKNKFVISVNKTVSDNLEKVYETSIQTSIQNMIKESKEDHDLLSAVGQMSLCFAEVVILAILSIISKYIGEDIFYLIFLLSIISTAVINFQIIKEEKD
;
A
#
# COMPACT_ATOMS: atom_id res chain seq x y z
N ILE A 1 -15.36 -8.31 0.51
CA ILE A 1 -15.35 -7.80 -0.88
C ILE A 1 -16.00 -6.41 -0.93
N ILE A 2 -17.25 -6.22 -0.44
CA ILE A 2 -17.95 -4.91 -0.48
C ILE A 2 -17.17 -3.84 0.29
N ALA A 3 -16.68 -4.12 1.50
CA ALA A 3 -15.87 -3.18 2.28
C ALA A 3 -14.55 -2.80 1.59
N MET A 4 -13.89 -3.73 0.92
CA MET A 4 -12.70 -3.45 0.10
C MET A 4 -13.01 -2.56 -1.10
N GLY A 5 -14.16 -2.80 -1.76
CA GLY A 5 -14.63 -1.94 -2.85
C GLY A 5 -14.91 -0.51 -2.39
N LEU A 6 -15.54 -0.33 -1.23
CA LEU A 6 -15.80 1.00 -0.65
C LEU A 6 -14.51 1.72 -0.23
N MET A 7 -13.52 1.01 0.31
CA MET A 7 -12.19 1.57 0.59
C MET A 7 -11.48 2.02 -0.70
N GLY A 8 -11.61 1.26 -1.79
CA GLY A 8 -11.09 1.65 -3.10
C GLY A 8 -11.67 2.97 -3.63
N LEU A 9 -12.93 3.27 -3.32
CA LEU A 9 -13.57 4.53 -3.71
C LEU A 9 -13.08 5.74 -2.90
N SER A 10 -12.58 5.54 -1.67
CA SER A 10 -12.07 6.63 -0.82
C SER A 10 -10.64 7.05 -1.15
N ASN A 11 -9.82 6.16 -1.70
CA ASN A 11 -8.41 6.42 -1.99
C ASN A 11 -8.17 7.59 -2.95
N PRO A 12 -8.88 7.73 -4.10
CA PRO A 12 -8.69 8.85 -5.01
C PRO A 12 -8.95 10.20 -4.34
N SER A 13 -9.96 10.27 -3.46
CA SER A 13 -10.28 11.49 -2.72
C SER A 13 -9.18 11.86 -1.73
N SER A 14 -8.60 10.88 -1.04
CA SER A 14 -7.48 11.08 -0.12
C SER A 14 -6.23 11.56 -0.86
N ASP A 15 -5.91 10.97 -2.00
CA ASP A 15 -4.76 11.37 -2.83
C ASP A 15 -4.94 12.79 -3.37
N SER A 16 -6.13 13.14 -3.84
CA SER A 16 -6.47 14.47 -4.34
C SER A 16 -6.34 15.54 -3.23
N LEU A 17 -6.90 15.27 -2.05
CA LEU A 17 -6.76 16.17 -0.88
C LEU A 17 -5.30 16.35 -0.49
N SER A 18 -4.53 15.28 -0.43
CA SER A 18 -3.09 15.35 -0.15
C SER A 18 -2.35 16.20 -1.17
N ASN A 19 -2.64 16.03 -2.46
CA ASN A 19 -2.02 16.80 -3.52
C ASN A 19 -2.36 18.30 -3.44
N LYS A 20 -3.58 18.64 -3.01
CA LYS A 20 -4.06 20.02 -2.91
C LYS A 20 -3.49 20.77 -1.71
N TYR A 21 -3.48 20.13 -0.54
CA TYR A 21 -3.20 20.81 0.73
C TYR A 21 -1.78 20.59 1.27
N VAL A 22 -1.05 19.58 0.80
CA VAL A 22 0.29 19.27 1.28
C VAL A 22 1.35 19.79 0.32
N GLU A 23 2.22 20.67 0.81
CA GLU A 23 3.37 21.15 0.05
C GLU A 23 4.34 20.01 -0.27
N SER A 24 4.94 20.02 -1.45
CA SER A 24 5.85 18.96 -1.91
C SER A 24 6.98 18.64 -0.94
N LYS A 25 7.53 19.68 -0.28
CA LYS A 25 8.63 19.55 0.72
C LYS A 25 8.25 18.84 2.01
N HIS A 26 6.94 18.62 2.28
CA HIS A 26 6.44 17.99 3.50
C HIS A 26 5.67 16.70 3.24
N ARG A 27 5.59 16.23 2.00
CA ARG A 27 4.80 15.05 1.61
C ARG A 27 5.32 13.76 2.22
N GLY A 28 6.61 13.60 2.32
CA GLY A 28 7.19 12.42 2.97
C GLY A 28 6.77 12.31 4.44
N ARG A 29 6.82 13.42 5.19
CA ARG A 29 6.34 13.45 6.58
C ARG A 29 4.83 13.23 6.67
N PHE A 30 4.05 13.85 5.80
CA PHE A 30 2.60 13.65 5.76
C PHE A 30 2.27 12.18 5.51
N ASN A 31 2.86 11.56 4.49
CA ASN A 31 2.65 10.15 4.21
C ASN A 31 3.10 9.25 5.36
N SER A 32 4.19 9.59 6.05
CA SER A 32 4.63 8.86 7.25
C SER A 32 3.59 8.94 8.37
N ILE A 33 3.06 10.12 8.68
CA ILE A 33 2.01 10.31 9.70
C ILE A 33 0.75 9.52 9.31
N TYR A 34 0.36 9.56 8.05
CA TYR A 34 -0.77 8.78 7.52
C TYR A 34 -0.57 7.28 7.74
N PHE A 35 0.62 6.74 7.41
CA PHE A 35 0.91 5.32 7.62
C PHE A 35 1.00 4.94 9.09
N ILE A 36 1.60 5.79 9.95
CA ILE A 36 1.64 5.56 11.40
C ILE A 36 0.21 5.50 11.96
N SER A 37 -0.66 6.45 11.60
CA SER A 37 -2.06 6.45 12.01
C SER A 37 -2.79 5.18 11.57
N LYS A 38 -2.50 4.69 10.36
CA LYS A 38 -3.04 3.44 9.84
C LYS A 38 -2.56 2.22 10.63
N ILE A 39 -1.26 2.15 10.97
CA ILE A 39 -0.70 1.08 11.80
C ILE A 39 -1.33 1.09 13.20
N LEU A 40 -1.41 2.24 13.84
CA LEU A 40 -2.04 2.39 15.15
C LEU A 40 -3.51 1.97 15.12
N GLY A 41 -4.23 2.34 14.05
CA GLY A 41 -5.61 1.89 13.83
C GLY A 41 -5.74 0.37 13.72
N ILE A 42 -4.82 -0.29 13.00
CA ILE A 42 -4.79 -1.76 12.88
C ILE A 42 -4.52 -2.41 14.24
N VAL A 43 -3.55 -1.91 15.00
CA VAL A 43 -3.21 -2.44 16.34
C VAL A 43 -4.41 -2.29 17.27
N LEU A 44 -5.01 -1.11 17.32
CA LEU A 44 -6.19 -0.84 18.15
C LEU A 44 -7.37 -1.74 17.75
N ALA A 45 -7.66 -1.85 16.47
CA ALA A 45 -8.71 -2.74 15.97
C ALA A 45 -8.46 -4.20 16.36
N SER A 46 -7.21 -4.68 16.25
CA SER A 46 -6.84 -6.05 16.63
C SER A 46 -7.05 -6.31 18.12
N VAL A 47 -6.69 -5.36 18.97
CA VAL A 47 -6.92 -5.45 20.43
C VAL A 47 -8.42 -5.49 20.75
N LEU A 48 -9.22 -4.63 20.12
CA LEU A 48 -10.66 -4.57 20.32
C LEU A 48 -11.37 -5.85 19.85
N VAL A 49 -10.94 -6.38 18.70
CA VAL A 49 -11.48 -7.66 18.18
C VAL A 49 -11.13 -8.81 19.13
N ALA A 50 -9.88 -8.88 19.59
CA ALA A 50 -9.45 -9.91 20.56
C ALA A 50 -10.26 -9.82 21.85
N TRP A 51 -10.46 -8.60 22.36
CA TRP A 51 -11.29 -8.38 23.55
C TRP A 51 -12.75 -8.77 23.34
N GLY A 52 -13.34 -8.41 22.19
CA GLY A 52 -14.72 -8.79 21.81
C GLY A 52 -14.91 -10.31 21.70
N ILE A 53 -13.89 -11.03 21.19
CA ILE A 53 -13.90 -12.50 21.11
C ILE A 53 -13.80 -13.12 22.52
N ILE A 54 -12.88 -12.63 23.36
CA ILE A 54 -12.67 -13.14 24.72
C ILE A 54 -13.92 -12.91 25.59
N SER A 55 -14.52 -11.72 25.50
CA SER A 55 -15.73 -11.36 26.27
C SER A 55 -17.01 -12.00 25.73
N ASN A 56 -16.96 -12.65 24.56
CA ASN A 56 -18.10 -13.21 23.83
C ASN A 56 -19.26 -12.20 23.64
N ASN A 57 -18.95 -10.92 23.63
CA ASN A 57 -19.94 -9.84 23.58
C ASN A 57 -19.91 -9.12 22.21
N LYS A 58 -20.61 -9.70 21.25
CA LYS A 58 -20.71 -9.18 19.88
C LYS A 58 -21.33 -7.77 19.83
N VAL A 59 -22.25 -7.47 20.75
CA VAL A 59 -22.91 -6.15 20.80
C VAL A 59 -21.92 -5.05 21.14
N VAL A 60 -21.09 -5.26 22.15
CA VAL A 60 -20.04 -4.29 22.54
C VAL A 60 -19.06 -4.07 21.40
N LEU A 61 -18.63 -5.14 20.72
CA LEU A 61 -17.72 -5.01 19.56
C LEU A 61 -18.35 -4.16 18.44
N LEU A 62 -19.60 -4.46 18.07
CA LEU A 62 -20.32 -3.71 17.05
C LEU A 62 -20.53 -2.24 17.46
N SER A 63 -20.85 -1.98 18.72
CA SER A 63 -21.01 -0.62 19.25
C SER A 63 -19.72 0.18 19.14
N ILE A 64 -18.58 -0.40 19.51
CA ILE A 64 -17.26 0.26 19.40
C ILE A 64 -16.95 0.57 17.94
N ILE A 65 -17.14 -0.38 17.03
CA ILE A 65 -16.92 -0.16 15.59
C ILE A 65 -17.80 0.98 15.08
N THR A 66 -19.09 0.98 15.46
CA THR A 66 -20.04 2.04 15.07
C THR A 66 -19.62 3.40 15.59
N ILE A 67 -19.16 3.51 16.84
CA ILE A 67 -18.66 4.77 17.41
C ILE A 67 -17.45 5.28 16.61
N PHE A 68 -16.50 4.43 16.24
CA PHE A 68 -15.37 4.84 15.41
C PHE A 68 -15.78 5.36 14.03
N TYR A 69 -16.76 4.73 13.38
CA TYR A 69 -17.29 5.24 12.10
C TYR A 69 -17.98 6.60 12.27
N ILE A 70 -18.74 6.79 13.35
CA ILE A 70 -19.39 8.07 13.65
C ILE A 70 -18.33 9.17 13.88
N LEU A 71 -17.30 8.88 14.68
CA LEU A 71 -16.20 9.82 14.93
C LEU A 71 -15.46 10.16 13.63
N GLN A 72 -15.17 9.16 12.79
CA GLN A 72 -14.56 9.39 11.48
C GLN A 72 -15.44 10.31 10.61
N TYR A 73 -16.74 10.09 10.60
CA TYR A 73 -17.69 10.91 9.84
C TYR A 73 -17.72 12.36 10.36
N ILE A 74 -17.73 12.57 11.68
CA ILE A 74 -17.68 13.91 12.30
C ILE A 74 -16.38 14.64 11.88
N VAL A 75 -15.24 13.96 11.89
CA VAL A 75 -13.95 14.55 11.46
C VAL A 75 -13.99 14.95 9.99
N ILE A 76 -14.57 14.10 9.13
CA ILE A 76 -14.71 14.39 7.69
C ILE A 76 -15.59 15.63 7.46
N LEU A 77 -16.67 15.81 8.24
CA LEU A 77 -17.53 16.98 8.13
C LEU A 77 -16.84 18.30 8.52
N GLN A 78 -15.75 18.25 9.30
CA GLN A 78 -14.97 19.43 9.68
C GLN A 78 -13.99 19.87 8.58
N ILE A 79 -13.79 19.06 7.54
CA ILE A 79 -12.92 19.42 6.41
C ILE A 79 -13.69 20.37 5.51
N ASP A 80 -13.29 21.65 5.48
CA ASP A 80 -13.84 22.66 4.57
C ASP A 80 -13.37 22.36 3.12
N TYR A 81 -14.01 21.37 2.52
CA TYR A 81 -13.75 20.99 1.14
C TYR A 81 -14.68 21.73 0.21
N LYS A 82 -14.12 22.72 -0.52
CA LYS A 82 -14.82 23.36 -1.63
C LYS A 82 -14.53 22.58 -2.91
N PRO A 83 -15.47 21.77 -3.40
CA PRO A 83 -15.27 21.05 -4.65
C PRO A 83 -15.11 22.05 -5.78
N GLU A 84 -14.03 21.95 -6.53
CA GLU A 84 -13.88 22.66 -7.81
C GLU A 84 -14.93 22.10 -8.78
N LYS A 85 -15.43 22.95 -9.69
CA LYS A 85 -16.39 22.49 -10.71
C LYS A 85 -15.76 21.32 -11.47
N LYS A 86 -16.29 20.11 -11.25
CA LYS A 86 -15.77 18.90 -11.88
C LYS A 86 -16.06 18.95 -13.37
N THR A 87 -15.03 19.06 -14.17
CA THR A 87 -15.10 18.88 -15.62
C THR A 87 -15.03 17.42 -16.04
N ASN A 88 -14.53 16.56 -15.13
CA ASN A 88 -14.27 15.16 -15.42
C ASN A 88 -15.42 14.26 -14.94
N THR A 89 -15.89 13.42 -15.84
CA THR A 89 -16.92 12.39 -15.60
C THR A 89 -16.25 11.02 -15.51
N PHE A 90 -16.94 10.04 -14.92
CA PHE A 90 -16.50 8.65 -14.92
C PHE A 90 -16.17 8.14 -16.35
N LYS A 91 -16.98 8.56 -17.35
CA LYS A 91 -16.76 8.22 -18.76
C LYS A 91 -15.45 8.80 -19.30
N SER A 92 -15.09 10.05 -18.93
CA SER A 92 -13.82 10.66 -19.32
C SER A 92 -12.63 9.93 -18.69
N SER A 93 -12.75 9.51 -17.44
CA SER A 93 -11.70 8.74 -16.76
C SER A 93 -11.46 7.38 -17.42
N ILE A 94 -12.53 6.64 -17.79
CA ILE A 94 -12.41 5.39 -18.55
C ILE A 94 -11.77 5.65 -19.93
N LYS A 95 -12.21 6.67 -20.65
CA LYS A 95 -11.63 7.02 -21.96
C LYS A 95 -10.13 7.33 -21.81
N TYR A 96 -9.76 8.09 -20.79
CA TYR A 96 -8.36 8.40 -20.51
C TYR A 96 -7.58 7.13 -20.14
N LEU A 97 -8.14 6.26 -19.31
CA LEU A 97 -7.55 4.97 -18.93
C LEU A 97 -7.21 4.12 -20.17
N LEU A 98 -8.09 4.06 -21.15
CA LEU A 98 -7.92 3.22 -22.33
C LEU A 98 -6.95 3.84 -23.36
N HIS A 99 -7.00 5.15 -23.57
CA HIS A 99 -6.31 5.79 -24.71
C HIS A 99 -5.03 6.54 -24.32
N SER A 100 -4.86 6.99 -23.07
CA SER A 100 -3.65 7.71 -22.70
C SER A 100 -2.44 6.77 -22.59
N LYS A 101 -1.26 7.24 -22.99
CA LYS A 101 0.02 6.55 -22.80
C LYS A 101 0.68 6.95 -21.47
N SER A 102 -0.11 7.35 -20.49
CA SER A 102 0.39 7.88 -19.23
C SER A 102 1.20 6.82 -18.46
N LYS A 103 2.40 7.17 -18.04
CA LYS A 103 3.28 6.36 -17.21
C LYS A 103 2.68 6.07 -15.84
N TYR A 104 1.83 6.96 -15.31
CA TYR A 104 1.13 6.76 -14.05
C TYR A 104 0.33 5.46 -14.02
N LYS A 105 -0.35 5.12 -15.13
CA LYS A 105 -1.12 3.87 -15.23
C LYS A 105 -0.23 2.66 -15.03
N ILE A 106 0.96 2.68 -15.64
CA ILE A 106 1.92 1.58 -15.54
C ILE A 106 2.43 1.44 -14.10
N ILE A 107 2.80 2.55 -13.47
CA ILE A 107 3.27 2.55 -12.08
C ILE A 107 2.19 2.01 -11.14
N TYR A 108 0.95 2.49 -11.27
CA TYR A 108 -0.16 2.00 -10.45
C TYR A 108 -0.51 0.54 -10.73
N ALA A 109 -0.51 0.11 -12.00
CA ALA A 109 -0.75 -1.29 -12.34
C ALA A 109 0.34 -2.22 -11.77
N LEU A 110 1.60 -1.82 -11.81
CA LEU A 110 2.70 -2.59 -11.23
C LEU A 110 2.64 -2.64 -9.70
N ARG A 111 2.10 -1.61 -9.03
CA ARG A 111 1.86 -1.62 -7.58
C ARG A 111 0.87 -2.72 -7.15
N ALA A 112 0.01 -3.19 -8.03
CA ALA A 112 -0.89 -4.30 -7.75
C ALA A 112 -0.12 -5.56 -7.29
N ASN A 113 1.06 -5.84 -7.86
CA ASN A 113 1.89 -6.96 -7.42
C ASN A 113 2.37 -6.82 -5.96
N HIS A 114 2.65 -5.59 -5.50
CA HIS A 114 3.04 -5.35 -4.10
C HIS A 114 1.87 -5.54 -3.14
N ILE A 115 0.65 -5.16 -3.55
CA ILE A 115 -0.55 -5.39 -2.74
C ILE A 115 -0.84 -6.89 -2.64
N ILE A 116 -0.71 -7.60 -3.75
CA ILE A 116 -0.86 -9.06 -3.80
C ILE A 116 0.20 -9.74 -2.94
N GLU A 117 1.48 -9.38 -3.07
CA GLU A 117 2.55 -9.88 -2.21
C GLU A 117 2.18 -9.70 -0.73
N ARG A 118 1.72 -8.51 -0.35
CA ARG A 118 1.32 -8.20 1.03
C ARG A 118 0.20 -9.10 1.56
N LEU A 119 -0.73 -9.49 0.71
CA LEU A 119 -1.80 -10.42 1.09
C LEU A 119 -1.27 -11.84 1.27
N PHE A 120 -0.32 -12.26 0.44
CA PHE A 120 0.16 -13.65 0.42
C PHE A 120 1.34 -13.91 1.36
N VAL A 121 2.16 -12.91 1.69
CA VAL A 121 3.29 -13.07 2.62
C VAL A 121 2.87 -13.56 4.01
N PRO A 122 1.80 -13.05 4.66
CA PRO A 122 1.32 -13.60 5.92
C PRO A 122 0.87 -15.06 5.81
N LEU A 123 0.22 -15.42 4.71
CA LEU A 123 -0.20 -16.79 4.46
C LEU A 123 1.02 -17.71 4.29
N TYR A 124 2.00 -17.29 3.48
CA TYR A 124 3.27 -17.99 3.32
C TYR A 124 4.00 -18.19 4.66
N LEU A 125 4.08 -17.13 5.48
CA LEU A 125 4.68 -17.21 6.81
C LEU A 125 3.95 -18.21 7.71
N TYR A 126 2.62 -18.18 7.72
CA TYR A 126 1.82 -19.11 8.52
C TYR A 126 2.06 -20.56 8.09
N ILE A 127 2.07 -20.85 6.79
CA ILE A 127 2.35 -22.18 6.26
C ILE A 127 3.78 -22.62 6.61
N ALA A 128 4.75 -21.73 6.50
CA ALA A 128 6.16 -22.02 6.81
C ALA A 128 6.40 -22.29 8.29
N LEU A 129 5.79 -21.53 9.19
CA LEU A 129 5.96 -21.66 10.64
C LEU A 129 5.18 -22.83 11.22
N LYS A 130 3.96 -23.07 10.71
CA LYS A 130 3.00 -24.07 11.26
C LYS A 130 2.70 -23.87 12.75
N ASP A 131 2.87 -22.64 13.26
CA ASP A 131 2.66 -22.27 14.64
C ASP A 131 2.05 -20.86 14.72
N PHE A 132 0.80 -20.77 15.18
CA PHE A 132 0.08 -19.51 15.27
C PHE A 132 0.67 -18.54 16.29
N LYS A 133 1.24 -19.05 17.40
CA LYS A 133 1.89 -18.18 18.41
C LYS A 133 3.14 -17.54 17.85
N ALA A 134 4.02 -18.33 17.21
CA ALA A 134 5.21 -17.82 16.55
C ALA A 134 4.86 -16.81 15.45
N PHE A 135 3.83 -17.09 14.63
CA PHE A 135 3.31 -16.16 13.63
C PHE A 135 2.87 -14.82 14.28
N SER A 136 2.07 -14.87 15.34
CA SER A 136 1.56 -13.67 16.01
C SER A 136 2.68 -12.81 16.60
N VAL A 137 3.69 -13.42 17.21
CA VAL A 137 4.86 -12.71 17.76
C VAL A 137 5.61 -11.97 16.65
N VAL A 138 5.87 -12.62 15.51
CA VAL A 138 6.55 -12.00 14.37
C VAL A 138 5.78 -10.79 13.85
N VAL A 139 4.46 -10.92 13.73
CA VAL A 139 3.59 -9.81 13.26
C VAL A 139 3.64 -8.62 14.23
N VAL A 140 3.52 -8.86 15.55
CA VAL A 140 3.57 -7.78 16.54
C VAL A 140 4.91 -7.07 16.55
N ILE A 141 6.02 -7.81 16.53
CA ILE A 141 7.37 -7.23 16.45
C ILE A 141 7.51 -6.39 15.18
N SER A 142 7.05 -6.91 14.04
CA SER A 142 7.06 -6.18 12.77
C SER A 142 6.31 -4.85 12.86
N LEU A 143 5.11 -4.81 13.43
CA LEU A 143 4.31 -3.60 13.59
C LEU A 143 5.00 -2.54 14.46
N LEU A 144 5.64 -2.95 15.55
CA LEU A 144 6.37 -2.03 16.43
C LEU A 144 7.55 -1.36 15.70
N PHE A 145 8.32 -2.14 14.96
CA PHE A 145 9.44 -1.60 14.17
C PHE A 145 8.96 -0.67 13.03
N GLN A 146 7.81 -0.93 12.42
CA GLN A 146 7.27 -0.09 11.35
C GLN A 146 7.06 1.36 11.77
N ILE A 147 6.60 1.62 12.99
CA ILE A 147 6.38 2.98 13.50
C ILE A 147 7.69 3.77 13.50
N ILE A 148 8.78 3.14 13.94
CA ILE A 148 10.10 3.78 14.01
C ILE A 148 10.65 4.05 12.60
N THR A 149 10.65 3.03 11.75
CA THR A 149 11.23 3.13 10.40
C THR A 149 10.49 4.12 9.51
N VAL A 150 9.16 4.13 9.54
CA VAL A 150 8.35 5.07 8.74
C VAL A 150 8.59 6.52 9.18
N THR A 151 8.75 6.77 10.49
CA THR A 151 9.05 8.11 11.01
C THR A 151 10.39 8.63 10.51
N LEU A 152 11.42 7.78 10.50
CA LEU A 152 12.75 8.16 10.06
C LEU A 152 12.80 8.41 8.55
N ILE A 153 12.20 7.52 7.76
CA ILE A 153 12.25 7.61 6.31
C ILE A 153 11.47 8.79 5.75
N GLY A 154 10.35 9.18 6.39
CA GLY A 154 9.57 10.34 5.95
C GLY A 154 10.40 11.62 5.91
N LYS A 155 11.22 11.84 6.96
CA LYS A 155 12.15 12.97 7.00
C LYS A 155 13.25 12.88 5.93
N TYR A 156 13.73 11.66 5.66
CA TYR A 156 14.77 11.44 4.65
C TYR A 156 14.21 11.62 3.24
N THR A 157 12.99 11.15 2.98
CA THR A 157 12.29 11.29 1.69
C THR A 157 12.03 12.77 1.35
N ASP A 158 11.64 13.59 2.33
CA ASP A 158 11.46 15.04 2.13
C ASP A 158 12.75 15.74 1.69
N LYS A 159 13.91 15.25 2.15
CA LYS A 159 15.22 15.85 1.80
C LYS A 159 15.76 15.37 0.45
N ASN A 160 15.54 14.11 0.12
CA ASN A 160 16.20 13.49 -1.04
C ASN A 160 15.41 12.27 -1.57
N ILE A 161 14.28 12.57 -2.20
CA ILE A 161 13.33 11.55 -2.67
C ILE A 161 13.96 10.52 -3.64
N LYS A 162 14.82 10.98 -4.53
CA LYS A 162 15.52 10.14 -5.53
C LYS A 162 16.38 9.08 -4.88
N LYS A 163 17.27 9.51 -3.97
CA LYS A 163 18.15 8.60 -3.22
C LYS A 163 17.33 7.67 -2.33
N ALA A 164 16.25 8.19 -1.72
CA ALA A 164 15.35 7.39 -0.91
C ALA A 164 14.73 6.26 -1.73
N ASN A 165 14.13 6.58 -2.89
CA ASN A 165 13.50 5.59 -3.77
C ASN A 165 14.49 4.53 -4.26
N THR A 166 15.66 4.95 -4.74
CA THR A 166 16.68 4.02 -5.24
C THR A 166 17.17 3.09 -4.14
N LEU A 167 17.53 3.64 -2.98
CA LEU A 167 18.05 2.86 -1.86
C LEU A 167 17.02 1.86 -1.37
N VAL A 168 15.78 2.32 -1.12
CA VAL A 168 14.71 1.47 -0.60
C VAL A 168 14.31 0.39 -1.61
N SER A 169 14.25 0.74 -2.90
CA SER A 169 13.96 -0.24 -3.95
C SER A 169 15.04 -1.32 -4.03
N LEU A 170 16.32 -0.96 -3.95
CA LEU A 170 17.43 -1.94 -3.96
C LEU A 170 17.35 -2.88 -2.75
N ILE A 171 17.16 -2.31 -1.55
CA ILE A 171 17.03 -3.14 -0.34
C ILE A 171 15.81 -4.04 -0.44
N ARG A 172 14.67 -3.54 -0.94
CA ARG A 172 13.47 -4.34 -1.16
C ARG A 172 13.71 -5.50 -2.12
N LEU A 173 14.40 -5.28 -3.24
CA LEU A 173 14.76 -6.35 -4.19
C LEU A 173 15.54 -7.47 -3.48
N ILE A 174 16.52 -7.13 -2.66
CA ILE A 174 17.32 -8.11 -1.91
C ILE A 174 16.43 -8.89 -0.95
N ILE A 175 15.63 -8.20 -0.14
CA ILE A 175 14.78 -8.81 0.89
C ILE A 175 13.70 -9.71 0.26
N THR A 176 13.04 -9.26 -0.80
CA THR A 176 12.05 -10.10 -1.50
C THR A 176 12.71 -11.32 -2.15
N SER A 177 13.96 -11.18 -2.65
CA SER A 177 14.70 -12.31 -3.20
C SER A 177 15.04 -13.37 -2.15
N ILE A 178 15.20 -12.99 -0.88
CA ILE A 178 15.46 -13.96 0.20
C ILE A 178 14.30 -14.95 0.33
N TYR A 179 13.05 -14.56 0.09
CA TYR A 179 11.91 -15.49 0.14
C TYR A 179 12.00 -16.60 -0.90
N LEU A 180 12.68 -16.38 -2.03
CA LEU A 180 12.86 -17.40 -3.07
C LEU A 180 13.80 -18.55 -2.63
N PHE A 181 14.71 -18.27 -1.69
CA PHE A 181 15.77 -19.21 -1.29
C PHE A 181 15.68 -19.64 0.16
N ALA A 182 14.95 -18.91 1.02
CA ALA A 182 14.87 -19.18 2.44
C ALA A 182 14.04 -20.42 2.74
N LYS A 183 14.67 -21.43 3.35
CA LYS A 183 13.98 -22.65 3.85
C LYS A 183 13.92 -22.69 5.38
N ASN A 184 14.73 -21.90 6.06
CA ASN A 184 14.81 -21.88 7.51
C ASN A 184 13.72 -20.96 8.09
N LYS A 185 12.92 -21.47 9.04
CA LYS A 185 11.83 -20.73 9.69
C LYS A 185 12.29 -19.43 10.35
N PHE A 186 13.46 -19.44 10.99
CA PHE A 186 14.04 -18.25 11.61
C PHE A 186 14.37 -17.18 10.57
N VAL A 187 15.04 -17.57 9.47
CA VAL A 187 15.36 -16.67 8.36
C VAL A 187 14.08 -16.08 7.75
N ILE A 188 13.06 -16.88 7.52
CA ILE A 188 11.76 -16.40 7.00
C ILE A 188 11.12 -15.41 7.96
N SER A 189 11.15 -15.65 9.27
CA SER A 189 10.58 -14.76 10.29
C SER A 189 11.31 -13.42 10.37
N VAL A 190 12.62 -13.42 10.37
CA VAL A 190 13.44 -12.20 10.34
C VAL A 190 13.20 -11.45 9.04
N ASN A 191 13.22 -12.15 7.91
CA ASN A 191 12.97 -11.57 6.59
C ASN A 191 11.59 -10.91 6.52
N LYS A 192 10.56 -11.52 7.10
CA LYS A 192 9.21 -10.96 7.19
C LYS A 192 9.21 -9.64 7.97
N THR A 193 9.82 -9.61 9.15
CA THR A 193 9.90 -8.39 9.97
C THR A 193 10.60 -7.26 9.20
N VAL A 194 11.71 -7.55 8.53
CA VAL A 194 12.45 -6.57 7.74
C VAL A 194 11.66 -6.16 6.50
N SER A 195 11.03 -7.11 5.81
CA SER A 195 10.22 -6.84 4.62
C SER A 195 9.03 -5.93 4.92
N ASP A 196 8.29 -6.17 6.00
CA ASP A 196 7.16 -5.33 6.39
C ASP A 196 7.57 -3.88 6.67
N ASN A 197 8.73 -3.72 7.33
CA ASN A 197 9.28 -2.41 7.61
C ASN A 197 9.68 -1.68 6.31
N LEU A 198 10.39 -2.37 5.44
CA LEU A 198 10.83 -1.81 4.16
C LEU A 198 9.67 -1.53 3.22
N GLU A 199 8.62 -2.34 3.27
CA GLU A 199 7.44 -2.11 2.46
C GLU A 199 6.78 -0.77 2.80
N LYS A 200 6.65 -0.42 4.07
CA LYS A 200 6.08 0.88 4.49
C LYS A 200 6.97 2.05 4.09
N VAL A 201 8.28 1.87 4.20
CA VAL A 201 9.26 2.82 3.72
C VAL A 201 9.15 3.02 2.21
N TYR A 202 9.05 1.93 1.47
CA TYR A 202 8.89 1.92 0.01
C TYR A 202 7.57 2.58 -0.40
N GLU A 203 6.45 2.23 0.23
CA GLU A 203 5.15 2.86 -0.01
C GLU A 203 5.21 4.37 0.21
N THR A 204 5.79 4.82 1.34
CA THR A 204 5.94 6.26 1.64
C THR A 204 6.73 6.97 0.56
N SER A 205 7.84 6.40 0.15
CA SER A 205 8.74 6.99 -0.84
C SER A 205 8.08 7.05 -2.23
N ILE A 206 7.49 5.96 -2.69
CA ILE A 206 6.80 5.88 -3.99
C ILE A 206 5.56 6.77 -4.01
N GLN A 207 4.75 6.76 -2.95
CA GLN A 207 3.56 7.61 -2.88
C GLN A 207 3.93 9.09 -2.96
N THR A 208 5.00 9.50 -2.27
CA THR A 208 5.51 10.87 -2.33
C THR A 208 5.99 11.22 -3.74
N SER A 209 6.71 10.34 -4.43
CA SER A 209 7.12 10.55 -5.82
C SER A 209 5.92 10.67 -6.76
N ILE A 210 4.97 9.76 -6.68
CA ILE A 210 3.75 9.81 -7.51
C ILE A 210 2.99 11.12 -7.29
N GLN A 211 2.82 11.55 -6.04
CA GLN A 211 2.15 12.80 -5.72
C GLN A 211 2.88 14.02 -6.27
N ASN A 212 4.21 14.02 -6.25
CA ASN A 212 5.00 15.09 -6.86
C ASN A 212 4.84 15.10 -8.38
N MET A 213 4.95 13.95 -9.03
CA MET A 213 4.75 13.80 -10.47
C MET A 213 3.34 14.27 -10.90
N ILE A 214 2.29 13.92 -10.15
CA ILE A 214 0.91 14.38 -10.43
C ILE A 214 0.83 15.90 -10.31
N LYS A 215 1.45 16.50 -9.28
CA LYS A 215 1.43 17.95 -9.07
C LYS A 215 2.17 18.73 -10.16
N GLU A 216 3.25 18.18 -10.69
CA GLU A 216 4.04 18.78 -11.78
C GLU A 216 3.38 18.59 -13.13
N SER A 217 2.41 17.68 -13.24
CA SER A 217 1.66 17.44 -14.45
C SER A 217 0.77 18.64 -14.81
N LYS A 218 0.62 18.90 -16.10
CA LYS A 218 -0.34 19.88 -16.64
C LYS A 218 -1.78 19.36 -16.70
N GLU A 219 -1.97 18.08 -16.38
CA GLU A 219 -3.27 17.42 -16.44
C GLU A 219 -4.03 17.58 -15.12
N ASP A 220 -5.33 17.31 -15.16
CA ASP A 220 -6.19 17.34 -13.99
C ASP A 220 -5.74 16.28 -12.95
N HIS A 221 -5.38 16.74 -11.75
CA HIS A 221 -4.87 15.89 -10.68
C HIS A 221 -5.89 14.87 -10.19
N ASP A 222 -7.18 15.24 -10.18
CA ASP A 222 -8.27 14.34 -9.80
C ASP A 222 -8.42 13.22 -10.83
N LEU A 223 -8.31 13.58 -12.11
CA LEU A 223 -8.36 12.61 -13.20
C LEU A 223 -7.19 11.62 -13.12
N LEU A 224 -5.97 12.12 -12.92
CA LEU A 224 -4.79 11.27 -12.81
C LEU A 224 -4.86 10.32 -11.61
N SER A 225 -5.30 10.83 -10.45
CA SER A 225 -5.49 10.02 -9.24
C SER A 225 -6.56 8.94 -9.44
N ALA A 226 -7.70 9.30 -10.04
CA ALA A 226 -8.77 8.34 -10.33
C ALA A 226 -8.32 7.25 -11.32
N VAL A 227 -7.67 7.64 -12.41
CA VAL A 227 -7.16 6.71 -13.42
C VAL A 227 -6.08 5.81 -12.86
N GLY A 228 -5.20 6.33 -12.00
CA GLY A 228 -4.22 5.54 -11.28
C GLY A 228 -4.87 4.43 -10.44
N GLN A 229 -5.85 4.78 -9.61
CA GLN A 229 -6.57 3.80 -8.78
C GLN A 229 -7.36 2.79 -9.61
N MET A 230 -8.00 3.22 -10.71
CA MET A 230 -8.66 2.30 -11.64
C MET A 230 -7.66 1.31 -12.28
N SER A 231 -6.47 1.79 -12.66
CA SER A 231 -5.40 0.92 -13.20
C SER A 231 -4.93 -0.10 -12.16
N LEU A 232 -4.77 0.32 -10.91
CA LEU A 232 -4.41 -0.54 -9.79
C LEU A 232 -5.44 -1.65 -9.58
N CYS A 233 -6.71 -1.28 -9.39
CA CYS A 233 -7.79 -2.24 -9.15
C CYS A 233 -7.97 -3.22 -10.32
N PHE A 234 -7.88 -2.73 -11.55
CA PHE A 234 -7.97 -3.60 -12.73
C PHE A 234 -6.82 -4.61 -12.77
N ALA A 235 -5.59 -4.15 -12.53
CA ALA A 235 -4.42 -5.01 -12.50
C ALA A 235 -4.51 -6.06 -11.36
N GLU A 236 -4.98 -5.67 -10.16
CA GLU A 236 -5.21 -6.60 -9.05
C GLU A 236 -6.17 -7.73 -9.44
N VAL A 237 -7.31 -7.39 -10.04
CA VAL A 237 -8.30 -8.38 -10.48
C VAL A 237 -7.71 -9.33 -11.52
N VAL A 238 -7.01 -8.81 -12.53
CA VAL A 238 -6.41 -9.61 -13.59
C VAL A 238 -5.34 -10.54 -13.02
N ILE A 239 -4.43 -10.02 -12.19
CA ILE A 239 -3.34 -10.82 -11.61
C ILE A 239 -3.90 -11.91 -10.69
N LEU A 240 -4.87 -11.57 -9.81
CA LEU A 240 -5.49 -12.56 -8.92
C LEU A 240 -6.24 -13.64 -9.71
N ALA A 241 -6.91 -13.29 -10.80
CA ALA A 241 -7.56 -14.27 -11.67
C ALA A 241 -6.54 -15.22 -12.30
N ILE A 242 -5.44 -14.70 -12.82
CA ILE A 242 -4.35 -15.50 -13.40
C ILE A 242 -3.71 -16.38 -12.32
N LEU A 243 -3.38 -15.84 -11.16
CA LEU A 243 -2.80 -16.59 -10.04
C LEU A 243 -3.74 -17.69 -9.55
N SER A 244 -5.05 -17.43 -9.51
CA SER A 244 -6.06 -18.44 -9.14
C SER A 244 -6.12 -19.60 -10.12
N ILE A 245 -5.93 -19.36 -11.41
CA ILE A 245 -5.87 -20.43 -12.42
C ILE A 245 -4.56 -21.23 -12.28
N ILE A 246 -3.43 -20.52 -12.20
CA ILE A 246 -2.10 -21.13 -12.14
C ILE A 246 -1.92 -21.93 -10.85
N SER A 247 -2.44 -21.48 -9.73
CA SER A 247 -2.32 -22.16 -8.42
C SER A 247 -2.87 -23.59 -8.44
N LYS A 248 -3.84 -23.88 -9.31
CA LYS A 248 -4.38 -25.24 -9.48
C LYS A 248 -3.34 -26.23 -10.05
N TYR A 249 -2.34 -25.72 -10.76
CA TYR A 249 -1.32 -26.55 -11.41
C TYR A 249 -0.01 -26.61 -10.63
N ILE A 250 0.37 -25.52 -9.92
CA ILE A 250 1.66 -25.41 -9.25
C ILE A 250 1.57 -25.45 -7.71
N GLY A 251 0.35 -25.48 -7.14
CA GLY A 251 0.16 -25.58 -5.69
C GLY A 251 0.89 -24.48 -4.91
N GLU A 252 1.69 -24.86 -3.91
CA GLU A 252 2.41 -23.91 -3.05
C GLU A 252 3.50 -23.11 -3.76
N ASP A 253 3.97 -23.55 -4.92
CA ASP A 253 4.98 -22.82 -5.72
C ASP A 253 4.44 -21.49 -6.25
N ILE A 254 3.13 -21.23 -6.11
CA ILE A 254 2.50 -19.94 -6.40
C ILE A 254 3.16 -18.79 -5.63
N PHE A 255 3.67 -19.02 -4.43
CA PHE A 255 4.35 -18.01 -3.65
C PHE A 255 5.64 -17.51 -4.31
N TYR A 256 6.42 -18.44 -4.93
CA TYR A 256 7.63 -18.06 -5.66
C TYR A 256 7.30 -17.18 -6.87
N LEU A 257 6.22 -17.48 -7.58
CA LEU A 257 5.74 -16.66 -8.69
C LEU A 257 5.35 -15.25 -8.22
N ILE A 258 4.63 -15.13 -7.09
CA ILE A 258 4.24 -13.85 -6.52
C ILE A 258 5.47 -13.01 -6.13
N PHE A 259 6.47 -13.62 -5.48
CA PHE A 259 7.71 -12.92 -5.13
C PHE A 259 8.49 -12.48 -6.37
N LEU A 260 8.58 -13.32 -7.39
CA LEU A 260 9.23 -12.98 -8.65
C LEU A 260 8.54 -11.79 -9.34
N LEU A 261 7.22 -11.80 -9.44
CA LEU A 261 6.44 -10.70 -10.00
C LEU A 261 6.65 -9.40 -9.20
N SER A 262 6.75 -9.47 -7.87
CA SER A 262 7.01 -8.31 -7.03
C SER A 262 8.42 -7.75 -7.24
N ILE A 263 9.43 -8.61 -7.40
CA ILE A 263 10.81 -8.20 -7.72
C ILE A 263 10.84 -7.44 -9.05
N ILE A 264 10.26 -8.01 -10.10
CA ILE A 264 10.20 -7.39 -11.43
C ILE A 264 9.48 -6.04 -11.35
N SER A 265 8.34 -5.98 -10.68
CA SER A 265 7.57 -4.74 -10.52
C SER A 265 8.35 -3.66 -9.78
N THR A 266 9.06 -4.02 -8.70
CA THR A 266 9.91 -3.08 -7.97
C THR A 266 10.98 -2.48 -8.86
N ALA A 267 11.66 -3.30 -9.66
CA ALA A 267 12.72 -2.85 -10.58
C ALA A 267 12.15 -1.91 -11.65
N VAL A 268 11.01 -2.26 -12.26
CA VAL A 268 10.39 -1.44 -13.32
C VAL A 268 9.85 -0.12 -12.77
N ILE A 269 9.18 -0.12 -11.61
CA ILE A 269 8.69 1.12 -10.97
C ILE A 269 9.86 2.06 -10.68
N ASN A 270 10.93 1.55 -10.06
CA ASN A 270 12.10 2.37 -9.74
C ASN A 270 12.72 2.97 -11.01
N PHE A 271 12.85 2.19 -12.07
CA PHE A 271 13.36 2.67 -13.37
C PHE A 271 12.47 3.78 -13.95
N GLN A 272 11.16 3.64 -13.91
CA GLN A 272 10.21 4.65 -14.42
C GLN A 272 10.31 5.96 -13.63
N ILE A 273 10.38 5.88 -12.29
CA ILE A 273 10.50 7.07 -11.43
C ILE A 273 11.82 7.79 -11.68
N ILE A 274 12.95 7.07 -11.78
CA ILE A 274 14.26 7.69 -12.04
C ILE A 274 14.29 8.38 -13.41
N LYS A 275 13.64 7.80 -14.41
CA LYS A 275 13.59 8.37 -15.76
C LYS A 275 12.80 9.69 -15.80
N GLU A 276 11.64 9.75 -15.14
CA GLU A 276 10.80 10.97 -15.08
C GLU A 276 11.52 12.15 -14.44
N GLU A 277 12.38 11.90 -13.47
CA GLU A 277 13.11 12.95 -12.78
C GLU A 277 14.34 13.47 -13.55
N LYS A 278 14.64 12.88 -14.72
CA LYS A 278 15.73 13.34 -15.61
C LYS A 278 15.23 14.20 -16.77
N ASP A 279 13.95 14.03 -17.13
CA ASP A 279 13.27 14.79 -18.16
C ASP A 279 12.65 16.07 -17.54
#